data_2e1f0cb8fcca1dd90ee8bf87b1267a30
#
_entry.id   2e1f0cb8fcca1dd90ee8bf87b1267a30
#
_cell.length_a   1.000
_cell.length_b   1.000
_cell.length_c   1.000
_cell.angle_alpha   90.00
_cell.angle_beta   90.00
_cell.angle_gamma   90.00
#
_symmetry.space_group_name_H-M   'P 1'
#
loop_
_entity.id
_entity.type
_entity.pdbx_description
1 polymer ?
#
loop_
_entity_poly.entity_id
_entity_poly.type
_entity_poly.pdbx_seq_one_letter_code
_entity_poly.pdbx_strand_id
1 'polypeptide(L)'
;MAPVLADALSKQGWTPAILRFSEISAFVNKKRKAFAKDTTFIELTSSAETELQSSLKSFSEKHGSIGGFIHLHPVSKSSSESNLEDGTNVFLKQAFLSAKNICSSLQKAAESGKRRSHFLAVTRLDGELGMGSGQFGAVSSGLSGLTKTAGVEWPDVFCRFVDLQPKLKDEIAANCILQELHDPDLRINEVGYSSSGKAGTSRMTVLPKIIRDLTTAEEGKSLTEKSVFLVSGGARGVTAECVVKLAETKPCNFILLGR
;
A
#
# COMPACT_ATOMS: atom_id res chain seq x y z
N MET A 1 -9.57 -2.69 -14.68
CA MET A 1 -9.49 -3.64 -13.53
C MET A 1 -10.68 -3.52 -12.56
N ALA A 2 -11.01 -2.33 -12.02
CA ALA A 2 -12.10 -2.21 -11.03
C ALA A 2 -13.45 -2.87 -11.44
N PRO A 3 -13.98 -2.72 -12.66
CA PRO A 3 -15.22 -3.41 -13.04
C PRO A 3 -15.10 -4.94 -13.02
N VAL A 4 -13.96 -5.47 -13.45
CA VAL A 4 -13.69 -6.91 -13.48
C VAL A 4 -13.61 -7.48 -12.07
N LEU A 5 -12.92 -6.75 -11.17
CA LEU A 5 -12.81 -7.15 -9.77
C LEU A 5 -14.18 -7.08 -9.05
N ALA A 6 -14.96 -6.03 -9.29
CA ALA A 6 -16.29 -5.90 -8.71
C ALA A 6 -17.22 -7.05 -9.13
N ASP A 7 -17.23 -7.39 -10.42
CA ASP A 7 -17.99 -8.54 -10.94
C ASP A 7 -17.53 -9.87 -10.31
N ALA A 8 -16.23 -10.06 -10.18
CA ALA A 8 -15.66 -11.26 -9.59
C ALA A 8 -15.98 -11.37 -8.08
N LEU A 9 -15.96 -10.28 -7.34
CA LEU A 9 -16.38 -10.21 -5.94
C LEU A 9 -17.88 -10.53 -5.80
N SER A 10 -18.72 -9.94 -6.65
CA SER A 10 -20.18 -10.21 -6.64
C SER A 10 -20.48 -11.69 -6.84
N LYS A 11 -19.78 -12.37 -7.75
CA LYS A 11 -19.92 -13.82 -7.98
C LYS A 11 -19.55 -14.67 -6.77
N GLN A 12 -18.75 -14.14 -5.85
CA GLN A 12 -18.38 -14.79 -4.58
C GLN A 12 -19.30 -14.38 -3.41
N GLY A 13 -20.39 -13.67 -3.69
CA GLY A 13 -21.37 -13.27 -2.68
C GLY A 13 -20.96 -12.00 -1.88
N TRP A 14 -20.01 -11.22 -2.39
CA TRP A 14 -19.72 -9.88 -1.86
C TRP A 14 -20.69 -8.86 -2.45
N THR A 15 -20.90 -7.75 -1.75
CA THR A 15 -21.66 -6.59 -2.25
C THR A 15 -20.69 -5.43 -2.47
N PRO A 16 -20.01 -5.36 -3.62
CA PRO A 16 -19.02 -4.31 -3.87
C PRO A 16 -19.68 -2.96 -4.10
N ALA A 17 -19.12 -1.92 -3.49
CA ALA A 17 -19.40 -0.52 -3.79
C ALA A 17 -18.12 0.16 -4.28
N ILE A 18 -18.26 1.13 -5.17
CA ILE A 18 -17.13 1.83 -5.79
C ILE A 18 -17.04 3.24 -5.24
N LEU A 19 -15.98 3.50 -4.48
CA LEU A 19 -15.64 4.85 -4.05
C LEU A 19 -14.87 5.56 -5.18
N ARG A 20 -15.36 6.70 -5.62
CA ARG A 20 -14.76 7.51 -6.68
C ARG A 20 -14.50 8.93 -6.21
N PHE A 21 -13.35 9.44 -6.63
CA PHE A 21 -12.96 10.82 -6.45
C PHE A 21 -13.00 11.50 -7.83
N SER A 22 -13.93 12.43 -8.05
CA SER A 22 -14.15 13.06 -9.35
C SER A 22 -12.95 13.87 -9.82
N GLU A 23 -12.30 14.61 -8.91
CA GLU A 23 -11.07 15.37 -9.20
C GLU A 23 -9.95 14.48 -9.74
N ILE A 24 -9.87 13.23 -9.27
CA ILE A 24 -8.85 12.26 -9.66
C ILE A 24 -9.18 11.63 -11.02
N SER A 25 -10.44 11.62 -11.42
CA SER A 25 -10.87 10.99 -12.67
C SER A 25 -10.23 11.61 -13.92
N ALA A 26 -9.77 12.86 -13.85
CA ALA A 26 -9.07 13.56 -14.91
C ALA A 26 -7.69 12.93 -15.22
N PHE A 27 -7.04 12.31 -14.26
CA PHE A 27 -5.72 11.70 -14.39
C PHE A 27 -5.76 10.24 -14.89
N VAL A 28 -6.96 9.64 -14.96
CA VAL A 28 -7.11 8.22 -15.31
C VAL A 28 -7.65 8.06 -16.73
N ASN A 29 -7.14 7.07 -17.48
CA ASN A 29 -7.46 6.82 -18.88
C ASN A 29 -8.96 6.66 -19.15
N LYS A 30 -9.47 7.30 -20.21
CA LYS A 30 -10.90 7.34 -20.61
C LYS A 30 -11.49 6.02 -21.16
N LYS A 31 -10.68 5.02 -21.51
CA LYS A 31 -11.19 3.71 -21.97
C LYS A 31 -11.43 2.79 -20.79
N ARG A 32 -12.65 2.79 -20.24
CA ARG A 32 -13.05 1.94 -19.11
C ARG A 32 -14.05 0.88 -19.56
N LYS A 33 -13.90 -0.37 -19.11
CA LYS A 33 -15.00 -1.33 -19.10
C LYS A 33 -16.15 -0.75 -18.27
N ALA A 34 -17.38 -0.94 -18.71
CA ALA A 34 -18.56 -0.53 -17.94
C ALA A 34 -18.68 -1.39 -16.67
N PHE A 35 -19.19 -0.81 -15.60
CA PHE A 35 -19.64 -1.55 -14.43
C PHE A 35 -21.03 -2.18 -14.69
N ALA A 36 -21.40 -3.20 -13.92
CA ALA A 36 -22.74 -3.74 -13.93
C ALA A 36 -23.77 -2.64 -13.56
N LYS A 37 -25.00 -2.76 -14.07
CA LYS A 37 -26.03 -1.72 -13.92
C LYS A 37 -26.43 -1.45 -12.48
N ASP A 38 -26.31 -2.43 -11.62
CA ASP A 38 -26.65 -2.45 -10.19
C ASP A 38 -25.46 -2.12 -9.27
N THR A 39 -24.31 -1.74 -9.83
CA THR A 39 -23.14 -1.37 -9.04
C THR A 39 -23.40 -0.10 -8.23
N THR A 40 -23.22 -0.17 -6.92
CA THR A 40 -23.34 0.98 -6.02
C THR A 40 -22.09 1.86 -6.13
N PHE A 41 -22.30 3.18 -6.25
CA PHE A 41 -21.24 4.18 -6.29
C PHE A 41 -21.34 5.14 -5.11
N ILE A 42 -20.18 5.49 -4.56
CA ILE A 42 -19.99 6.58 -3.62
C ILE A 42 -19.15 7.61 -4.38
N GLU A 43 -19.80 8.65 -4.89
CA GLU A 43 -19.13 9.70 -5.67
C GLU A 43 -18.73 10.84 -4.74
N LEU A 44 -17.46 11.20 -4.72
CA LEU A 44 -16.91 12.34 -4.01
C LEU A 44 -16.56 13.43 -5.01
N THR A 45 -17.07 14.63 -4.76
CA THR A 45 -16.88 15.80 -5.63
C THR A 45 -15.55 16.51 -5.34
N SER A 46 -15.04 16.34 -4.13
CA SER A 46 -13.79 16.94 -3.70
C SER A 46 -12.86 15.91 -2.99
N SER A 47 -11.64 16.33 -2.76
CA SER A 47 -10.66 15.58 -1.96
C SER A 47 -10.73 15.89 -0.45
N ALA A 48 -11.79 16.61 0.00
CA ALA A 48 -11.97 17.00 1.39
C ALA A 48 -12.30 15.78 2.27
N GLU A 49 -11.62 15.67 3.41
CA GLU A 49 -11.86 14.59 4.37
C GLU A 49 -13.27 14.57 4.92
N THR A 50 -13.89 15.75 5.11
CA THR A 50 -15.26 15.87 5.62
C THR A 50 -16.30 15.25 4.70
N GLU A 51 -16.14 15.39 3.38
CA GLU A 51 -17.02 14.76 2.40
C GLU A 51 -16.85 13.23 2.40
N LEU A 52 -15.62 12.76 2.48
CA LEU A 52 -15.33 11.33 2.62
C LEU A 52 -15.97 10.74 3.88
N GLN A 53 -15.83 11.41 5.03
CA GLN A 53 -16.42 10.99 6.30
C GLN A 53 -17.93 10.89 6.22
N SER A 54 -18.60 11.94 5.75
CA SER A 54 -20.07 11.97 5.65
C SER A 54 -20.59 10.90 4.70
N SER A 55 -19.92 10.70 3.57
CA SER A 55 -20.30 9.69 2.57
C SER A 55 -20.12 8.27 3.07
N LEU A 56 -19.00 7.95 3.73
CA LEU A 56 -18.76 6.64 4.33
C LEU A 56 -19.72 6.36 5.49
N LYS A 57 -20.03 7.37 6.31
CA LYS A 57 -21.01 7.26 7.40
C LYS A 57 -22.40 6.93 6.85
N SER A 58 -22.88 7.72 5.88
CA SER A 58 -24.18 7.49 5.23
C SER A 58 -24.27 6.11 4.58
N PHE A 59 -23.18 5.70 3.92
CA PHE A 59 -23.10 4.36 3.33
C PHE A 59 -23.19 3.25 4.39
N SER A 60 -22.46 3.39 5.50
CA SER A 60 -22.48 2.40 6.59
C SER A 60 -23.82 2.34 7.32
N GLU A 61 -24.50 3.46 7.48
CA GLU A 61 -25.85 3.51 8.06
C GLU A 61 -26.88 2.78 7.20
N LYS A 62 -26.73 2.83 5.89
CA LYS A 62 -27.64 2.19 4.93
C LYS A 62 -27.33 0.70 4.71
N HIS A 63 -26.06 0.33 4.67
CA HIS A 63 -25.61 -1.00 4.23
C HIS A 63 -24.95 -1.83 5.33
N GLY A 64 -24.75 -1.28 6.52
CA GLY A 64 -24.02 -1.92 7.61
C GLY A 64 -22.52 -1.68 7.55
N SER A 65 -21.79 -2.34 8.46
CA SER A 65 -20.33 -2.20 8.54
C SER A 65 -19.64 -2.66 7.27
N ILE A 66 -18.64 -1.91 6.84
CA ILE A 66 -17.81 -2.24 5.68
C ILE A 66 -16.83 -3.33 6.10
N GLY A 67 -16.95 -4.52 5.52
CA GLY A 67 -16.10 -5.68 5.85
C GLY A 67 -14.83 -5.79 5.02
N GLY A 68 -14.67 -4.96 3.98
CA GLY A 68 -13.47 -4.98 3.16
C GLY A 68 -13.27 -3.68 2.40
N PHE A 69 -12.02 -3.26 2.30
CA PHE A 69 -11.60 -2.11 1.49
C PHE A 69 -10.42 -2.50 0.61
N ILE A 70 -10.53 -2.25 -0.68
CA ILE A 70 -9.47 -2.51 -1.66
C ILE A 70 -9.12 -1.20 -2.37
N HIS A 71 -7.99 -0.62 -2.03
CA HIS A 71 -7.45 0.54 -2.73
C HIS A 71 -6.77 0.09 -4.02
N LEU A 72 -7.34 0.48 -5.16
CA LEU A 72 -6.74 0.23 -6.47
C LEU A 72 -5.98 1.47 -6.93
N HIS A 73 -4.66 1.45 -6.77
CA HIS A 73 -3.83 2.57 -7.18
C HIS A 73 -3.78 2.71 -8.70
N PRO A 74 -4.00 3.90 -9.25
CA PRO A 74 -3.95 4.09 -10.71
C PRO A 74 -2.52 3.93 -11.24
N VAL A 75 -2.40 3.39 -12.47
CA VAL A 75 -1.11 3.29 -13.15
C VAL A 75 -0.68 4.68 -13.59
N SER A 76 0.45 5.15 -13.08
CA SER A 76 1.06 6.39 -13.57
C SER A 76 1.62 6.19 -14.98
N LYS A 77 1.43 7.20 -15.86
CA LYS A 77 2.00 7.19 -17.19
C LYS A 77 3.40 7.82 -17.25
N SER A 78 3.82 8.46 -16.19
CA SER A 78 5.05 9.25 -16.13
C SER A 78 6.13 8.52 -15.35
N SER A 79 7.22 8.19 -16.07
CA SER A 79 8.49 7.76 -15.48
C SER A 79 9.37 8.94 -15.04
N SER A 80 8.93 10.17 -15.25
CA SER A 80 9.70 11.36 -14.90
C SER A 80 9.41 11.81 -13.47
N GLU A 81 10.43 11.78 -12.63
CA GLU A 81 10.39 12.26 -11.24
C GLU A 81 10.00 13.74 -11.11
N SER A 82 10.04 14.51 -12.21
CA SER A 82 9.76 15.95 -12.21
C SER A 82 8.29 16.33 -11.99
N ASN A 83 7.34 15.37 -12.04
CA ASN A 83 5.91 15.60 -11.82
C ASN A 83 5.43 14.98 -10.48
N LEU A 84 6.33 14.77 -9.53
CA LEU A 84 6.03 14.24 -8.19
C LEU A 84 5.09 15.13 -7.37
N GLU A 85 4.94 16.40 -7.71
CA GLU A 85 4.23 17.35 -6.84
C GLU A 85 2.71 17.31 -6.97
N ASP A 86 2.12 17.02 -8.14
CA ASP A 86 0.68 17.34 -8.31
C ASP A 86 -0.29 16.15 -8.37
N GLY A 87 0.08 14.95 -8.72
CA GLY A 87 -0.87 13.83 -8.89
C GLY A 87 -0.67 12.66 -7.93
N THR A 88 0.56 12.20 -7.76
CA THR A 88 0.83 10.97 -7.00
C THR A 88 0.63 11.16 -5.49
N ASN A 89 0.94 12.33 -4.96
CA ASN A 89 0.70 12.68 -3.57
C ASN A 89 -0.79 12.74 -3.24
N VAL A 90 -1.63 13.17 -4.18
CA VAL A 90 -3.09 13.19 -4.00
C VAL A 90 -3.63 11.78 -3.85
N PHE A 91 -3.18 10.82 -4.66
CA PHE A 91 -3.61 9.42 -4.54
C PHE A 91 -3.19 8.78 -3.23
N LEU A 92 -1.95 9.01 -2.78
CA LEU A 92 -1.47 8.49 -1.50
C LEU A 92 -2.22 9.13 -0.32
N LYS A 93 -2.46 10.44 -0.37
CA LYS A 93 -3.28 11.15 0.62
C LYS A 93 -4.70 10.57 0.68
N GLN A 94 -5.33 10.32 -0.46
CA GLN A 94 -6.67 9.73 -0.50
C GLN A 94 -6.69 8.29 0.03
N ALA A 95 -5.66 7.49 -0.25
CA ALA A 95 -5.53 6.17 0.33
C ALA A 95 -5.42 6.23 1.86
N PHE A 96 -4.59 7.14 2.39
CA PHE A 96 -4.44 7.36 3.82
C PHE A 96 -5.75 7.85 4.48
N LEU A 97 -6.42 8.85 3.89
CA LEU A 97 -7.69 9.36 4.41
C LEU A 97 -8.78 8.29 4.37
N SER A 98 -8.82 7.47 3.31
CA SER A 98 -9.74 6.35 3.22
C SER A 98 -9.47 5.32 4.31
N ALA A 99 -8.21 4.92 4.51
CA ALA A 99 -7.79 4.01 5.57
C ALA A 99 -8.21 4.53 6.95
N LYS A 100 -7.89 5.80 7.26
CA LYS A 100 -8.22 6.47 8.52
C LYS A 100 -9.74 6.44 8.80
N ASN A 101 -10.55 6.73 7.79
CA ASN A 101 -12.01 6.89 7.97
C ASN A 101 -12.79 5.57 7.87
N ILE A 102 -12.19 4.51 7.34
CA ILE A 102 -12.83 3.20 7.24
C ILE A 102 -12.43 2.24 8.37
N CYS A 103 -11.35 2.53 9.10
CA CYS A 103 -10.77 1.70 10.13
C CYS A 103 -11.82 1.18 11.13
N SER A 104 -12.60 2.08 11.73
CA SER A 104 -13.61 1.70 12.73
C SER A 104 -14.70 0.78 12.17
N SER A 105 -15.03 0.92 10.87
CA SER A 105 -16.00 0.03 10.21
C SER A 105 -15.43 -1.36 9.96
N LEU A 106 -14.15 -1.44 9.56
CA LEU A 106 -13.45 -2.71 9.36
C LEU A 106 -13.29 -3.47 10.69
N GLN A 107 -12.93 -2.77 11.77
CA GLN A 107 -12.81 -3.36 13.10
C GLN A 107 -14.16 -3.91 13.61
N LYS A 108 -15.24 -3.13 13.50
CA LYS A 108 -16.59 -3.60 13.86
C LYS A 108 -17.01 -4.81 13.03
N ALA A 109 -16.65 -4.87 11.76
CA ALA A 109 -16.94 -6.02 10.91
C ALA A 109 -16.14 -7.25 11.36
N ALA A 110 -14.87 -7.09 11.76
CA ALA A 110 -14.04 -8.15 12.31
C ALA A 110 -14.60 -8.68 13.62
N GLU A 111 -14.98 -7.81 14.56
CA GLU A 111 -15.61 -8.17 15.86
C GLU A 111 -16.87 -9.01 15.69
N SER A 112 -17.61 -8.81 14.60
CA SER A 112 -18.82 -9.60 14.33
C SER A 112 -18.55 -11.11 14.17
N GLY A 113 -17.29 -11.50 13.92
CA GLY A 113 -16.83 -12.88 13.80
C GLY A 113 -17.39 -13.67 12.62
N LYS A 114 -18.27 -13.06 11.81
CA LYS A 114 -18.92 -13.76 10.69
C LYS A 114 -17.99 -14.01 9.52
N ARG A 115 -17.07 -13.08 9.24
CA ARG A 115 -16.09 -13.15 8.15
C ARG A 115 -14.88 -12.31 8.51
N ARG A 116 -13.73 -12.66 7.94
CA ARG A 116 -12.50 -11.87 8.04
C ARG A 116 -12.70 -10.49 7.40
N SER A 117 -12.31 -9.44 8.10
CA SER A 117 -12.26 -8.09 7.58
C SER A 117 -10.94 -7.84 6.83
N HIS A 118 -10.97 -7.01 5.79
CA HIS A 118 -9.85 -6.86 4.87
C HIS A 118 -9.53 -5.39 4.58
N PHE A 119 -8.24 -5.07 4.55
CA PHE A 119 -7.69 -3.86 3.98
C PHE A 119 -6.58 -4.21 3.00
N LEU A 120 -6.81 -4.03 1.71
CA LEU A 120 -5.82 -4.28 0.67
C LEU A 120 -5.45 -2.97 -0.05
N ALA A 121 -4.14 -2.76 -0.27
CA ALA A 121 -3.65 -1.76 -1.21
C ALA A 121 -3.01 -2.46 -2.40
N VAL A 122 -3.46 -2.14 -3.60
CA VAL A 122 -3.04 -2.77 -4.84
C VAL A 122 -2.36 -1.76 -5.74
N THR A 123 -1.14 -2.04 -6.14
CA THR A 123 -0.37 -1.25 -7.10
C THR A 123 -0.11 -2.01 -8.40
N ARG A 124 0.47 -1.33 -9.36
CA ARG A 124 1.03 -1.92 -10.58
C ARG A 124 2.43 -1.34 -10.81
N LEU A 125 3.37 -1.68 -9.91
CA LEU A 125 4.77 -1.26 -10.03
C LEU A 125 5.48 -2.15 -11.07
N ASP A 126 5.91 -3.31 -10.66
CA ASP A 126 6.60 -4.29 -11.50
C ASP A 126 6.12 -5.74 -11.25
N GLY A 127 5.34 -5.96 -10.21
CA GLY A 127 4.95 -7.29 -9.75
C GLY A 127 6.02 -7.99 -8.91
N GLU A 128 7.08 -7.26 -8.59
CA GLU A 128 8.25 -7.72 -7.82
C GLU A 128 8.53 -6.77 -6.64
N LEU A 129 7.50 -6.06 -6.18
CA LEU A 129 7.53 -5.15 -5.04
C LEU A 129 8.54 -3.99 -5.20
N GLY A 130 8.79 -3.60 -6.44
CA GLY A 130 9.78 -2.57 -6.77
C GLY A 130 11.22 -3.05 -6.76
N MET A 131 11.47 -4.35 -6.62
CA MET A 131 12.84 -4.93 -6.64
C MET A 131 13.30 -5.35 -8.03
N GLY A 132 12.43 -5.31 -9.03
CA GLY A 132 12.76 -5.59 -10.41
C GLY A 132 13.47 -4.42 -11.12
N SER A 133 13.74 -4.60 -12.41
CA SER A 133 14.41 -3.60 -13.25
C SER A 133 13.47 -2.52 -13.82
N GLY A 134 12.20 -2.48 -13.40
CA GLY A 134 11.20 -1.55 -13.89
C GLY A 134 11.40 -0.13 -13.38
N GLN A 135 11.05 0.87 -14.24
CA GLN A 135 10.92 2.25 -13.79
C GLN A 135 9.50 2.48 -13.25
N PHE A 136 9.37 2.84 -12.00
CA PHE A 136 8.09 3.14 -11.35
C PHE A 136 8.24 4.31 -10.39
N GLY A 137 7.13 4.99 -10.10
CA GLY A 137 7.14 6.11 -9.15
C GLY A 137 7.32 5.62 -7.71
N ALA A 138 8.37 6.08 -7.03
CA ALA A 138 8.68 5.70 -5.66
C ALA A 138 7.54 6.00 -4.66
N VAL A 139 6.75 7.04 -4.91
CA VAL A 139 5.63 7.45 -4.03
C VAL A 139 4.57 6.35 -3.91
N SER A 140 4.30 5.60 -4.98
CA SER A 140 3.33 4.49 -4.95
C SER A 140 3.75 3.37 -3.97
N SER A 141 5.05 3.22 -3.71
CA SER A 141 5.59 2.27 -2.72
C SER A 141 5.22 2.65 -1.28
N GLY A 142 4.86 3.91 -1.02
CA GLY A 142 4.33 4.37 0.27
C GLY A 142 3.07 3.64 0.71
N LEU A 143 2.31 3.08 -0.24
CA LEU A 143 1.14 2.24 0.06
C LEU A 143 1.52 0.92 0.76
N SER A 144 2.70 0.34 0.47
CA SER A 144 3.21 -0.81 1.20
C SER A 144 3.44 -0.46 2.67
N GLY A 145 4.09 0.69 2.94
CA GLY A 145 4.29 1.21 4.30
C GLY A 145 2.97 1.42 5.03
N LEU A 146 2.01 2.12 4.40
CA LEU A 146 0.68 2.35 4.96
C LEU A 146 -0.02 1.04 5.33
N THR A 147 0.01 0.05 4.43
CA THR A 147 -0.67 -1.23 4.65
C THR A 147 -0.02 -2.05 5.77
N LYS A 148 1.31 -2.07 5.83
CA LYS A 148 2.05 -2.76 6.91
C LYS A 148 1.80 -2.10 8.26
N THR A 149 1.79 -0.78 8.32
CA THR A 149 1.45 -0.04 9.55
C THR A 149 0.02 -0.32 9.99
N ALA A 150 -0.94 -0.29 9.05
CA ALA A 150 -2.32 -0.65 9.34
C ALA A 150 -2.44 -2.08 9.91
N GLY A 151 -1.70 -3.05 9.38
CA GLY A 151 -1.69 -4.43 9.89
C GLY A 151 -1.14 -4.56 11.31
N VAL A 152 -0.26 -3.65 11.75
CA VAL A 152 0.23 -3.60 13.13
C VAL A 152 -0.78 -2.92 14.06
N GLU A 153 -1.40 -1.83 13.58
CA GLU A 153 -2.37 -1.04 14.38
C GLU A 153 -3.76 -1.68 14.45
N TRP A 154 -4.12 -2.52 13.48
CA TRP A 154 -5.44 -3.16 13.37
C TRP A 154 -5.32 -4.69 13.38
N PRO A 155 -5.01 -5.30 14.52
CA PRO A 155 -4.66 -6.73 14.60
C PRO A 155 -5.78 -7.67 14.12
N ASP A 156 -7.05 -7.23 14.20
CA ASP A 156 -8.21 -8.03 13.77
C ASP A 156 -8.58 -7.82 12.30
N VAL A 157 -7.89 -6.93 11.60
CA VAL A 157 -8.11 -6.64 10.17
C VAL A 157 -6.97 -7.24 9.35
N PHE A 158 -7.32 -8.08 8.40
CA PHE A 158 -6.33 -8.60 7.45
C PHE A 158 -5.84 -7.50 6.51
N CYS A 159 -4.59 -7.08 6.66
CA CYS A 159 -3.97 -6.04 5.85
C CYS A 159 -2.92 -6.64 4.93
N ARG A 160 -3.04 -6.36 3.61
CA ARG A 160 -2.06 -6.85 2.62
C ARG A 160 -1.82 -5.84 1.50
N PHE A 161 -0.55 -5.64 1.21
CA PHE A 161 -0.12 -4.93 0.01
C PHE A 161 0.06 -5.92 -1.14
N VAL A 162 -0.47 -5.59 -2.31
CA VAL A 162 -0.40 -6.42 -3.52
C VAL A 162 0.19 -5.61 -4.66
N ASP A 163 1.32 -6.03 -5.17
CA ASP A 163 1.90 -5.44 -6.37
C ASP A 163 1.68 -6.33 -7.58
N LEU A 164 1.14 -5.78 -8.64
CA LEU A 164 0.82 -6.48 -9.86
C LEU A 164 1.70 -5.97 -10.99
N GLN A 165 2.23 -6.86 -11.80
CA GLN A 165 2.93 -6.46 -13.01
C GLN A 165 2.00 -5.61 -13.91
N PRO A 166 2.45 -4.45 -14.44
CA PRO A 166 1.61 -3.52 -15.19
C PRO A 166 0.86 -4.13 -16.37
N LYS A 167 1.48 -5.12 -17.04
CA LYS A 167 0.94 -5.77 -18.26
C LYS A 167 0.00 -6.94 -17.97
N LEU A 168 -0.25 -7.32 -16.72
CA LEU A 168 -1.22 -8.37 -16.39
C LEU A 168 -2.62 -7.97 -16.86
N LYS A 169 -3.30 -8.91 -17.54
CA LYS A 169 -4.70 -8.74 -17.93
C LYS A 169 -5.58 -8.54 -16.71
N ASP A 170 -6.62 -7.73 -16.84
CA ASP A 170 -7.50 -7.37 -15.71
C ASP A 170 -8.16 -8.59 -15.06
N GLU A 171 -8.49 -9.62 -15.83
CA GLU A 171 -9.07 -10.87 -15.32
C GLU A 171 -8.08 -11.65 -14.45
N ILE A 172 -6.82 -11.73 -14.88
CA ILE A 172 -5.75 -12.37 -14.11
C ILE A 172 -5.46 -11.57 -12.85
N ALA A 173 -5.34 -10.25 -12.97
CA ALA A 173 -5.11 -9.35 -11.86
C ALA A 173 -6.22 -9.44 -10.79
N ALA A 174 -7.48 -9.49 -11.21
CA ALA A 174 -8.61 -9.69 -10.30
C ALA A 174 -8.54 -11.04 -9.57
N ASN A 175 -8.19 -12.11 -10.27
CA ASN A 175 -8.03 -13.43 -9.65
C ASN A 175 -6.88 -13.45 -8.62
N CYS A 176 -5.75 -12.78 -8.89
CA CYS A 176 -4.67 -12.64 -7.91
C CYS A 176 -5.16 -11.93 -6.63
N ILE A 177 -5.92 -10.83 -6.77
CA ILE A 177 -6.49 -10.12 -5.63
C ILE A 177 -7.47 -11.01 -4.85
N LEU A 178 -8.32 -11.77 -5.54
CA LEU A 178 -9.24 -12.70 -4.88
C LEU A 178 -8.51 -13.82 -4.12
N GLN A 179 -7.41 -14.34 -4.67
CA GLN A 179 -6.58 -15.32 -3.97
C GLN A 179 -6.02 -14.74 -2.68
N GLU A 180 -5.55 -13.48 -2.68
CA GLU A 180 -5.04 -12.83 -1.47
C GLU A 180 -6.14 -12.58 -0.42
N LEU A 181 -7.37 -12.29 -0.82
CA LEU A 181 -8.49 -12.18 0.12
C LEU A 181 -8.77 -13.49 0.88
N HIS A 182 -8.45 -14.62 0.28
CA HIS A 182 -8.68 -15.96 0.84
C HIS A 182 -7.42 -16.64 1.36
N ASP A 183 -6.25 -16.00 1.25
CA ASP A 183 -4.99 -16.58 1.73
C ASP A 183 -5.05 -16.84 3.25
N PRO A 184 -4.79 -18.07 3.71
CA PRO A 184 -4.76 -18.40 5.12
C PRO A 184 -3.51 -17.89 5.85
N ASP A 185 -2.42 -17.58 5.15
CA ASP A 185 -1.18 -17.10 5.79
C ASP A 185 -1.27 -15.62 6.11
N LEU A 186 -1.55 -15.33 7.38
CA LEU A 186 -1.69 -13.96 7.90
C LEU A 186 -0.34 -13.26 8.16
N ARG A 187 0.78 -13.99 8.09
CA ARG A 187 2.12 -13.43 8.36
C ARG A 187 2.70 -12.68 7.18
N ILE A 188 2.18 -12.96 5.98
CA ILE A 188 2.62 -12.29 4.75
C ILE A 188 1.91 -10.94 4.64
N ASN A 189 2.67 -9.85 4.65
CA ASN A 189 2.14 -8.50 4.58
C ASN A 189 2.17 -7.91 3.17
N GLU A 190 3.03 -8.43 2.30
CA GLU A 190 3.21 -7.92 0.94
C GLU A 190 3.51 -9.06 -0.04
N VAL A 191 2.87 -8.97 -1.21
CA VAL A 191 3.03 -9.95 -2.29
C VAL A 191 3.15 -9.25 -3.63
N GLY A 192 3.95 -9.81 -4.51
CA GLY A 192 4.09 -9.42 -5.90
C GLY A 192 3.58 -10.50 -6.85
N TYR A 193 3.00 -10.09 -7.97
CA TYR A 193 2.57 -10.98 -9.03
C TYR A 193 3.14 -10.56 -10.37
N SER A 194 4.02 -11.39 -10.93
CA SER A 194 4.60 -11.21 -12.25
C SER A 194 4.16 -12.32 -13.22
N SER A 195 4.29 -12.08 -14.52
CA SER A 195 4.00 -13.08 -15.55
C SER A 195 5.13 -14.12 -15.62
N SER A 196 4.81 -15.39 -15.46
CA SER A 196 5.76 -16.49 -15.55
C SER A 196 5.68 -17.21 -16.90
N GLY A 197 5.89 -16.49 -18.02
CA GLY A 197 5.90 -17.08 -19.36
C GLY A 197 4.51 -17.41 -19.93
N LYS A 198 4.36 -18.55 -20.64
CA LYS A 198 3.22 -18.79 -21.55
C LYS A 198 1.85 -18.92 -20.91
N ALA A 199 1.70 -19.19 -19.63
CA ALA A 199 0.38 -19.49 -19.03
C ALA A 199 0.21 -19.21 -17.54
N GLY A 200 1.12 -18.52 -16.86
CA GLY A 200 1.02 -18.41 -15.41
C GLY A 200 1.41 -17.06 -14.83
N THR A 201 1.08 -16.88 -13.56
CA THR A 201 1.61 -15.81 -12.71
C THR A 201 2.53 -16.42 -11.66
N SER A 202 3.66 -15.77 -11.42
CA SER A 202 4.54 -16.06 -10.29
C SER A 202 4.13 -15.18 -9.13
N ARG A 203 3.87 -15.78 -7.98
CA ARG A 203 3.63 -15.06 -6.72
C ARG A 203 4.92 -15.03 -5.93
N MET A 204 5.34 -13.86 -5.50
CA MET A 204 6.50 -13.69 -4.64
C MET A 204 6.15 -12.91 -3.37
N THR A 205 6.92 -13.11 -2.34
CA THR A 205 6.84 -12.33 -1.10
C THR A 205 8.25 -12.10 -0.55
N VAL A 206 8.40 -11.06 0.25
CA VAL A 206 9.65 -10.78 0.95
C VAL A 206 9.65 -11.54 2.26
N LEU A 207 10.67 -12.37 2.44
CA LEU A 207 10.94 -13.03 3.71
C LEU A 207 12.11 -12.32 4.40
N PRO A 208 12.00 -12.00 5.69
CA PRO A 208 13.12 -11.41 6.42
C PRO A 208 14.26 -12.44 6.48
N LYS A 209 15.45 -12.01 6.05
CA LYS A 209 16.67 -12.82 6.23
C LYS A 209 17.08 -12.73 7.70
N ILE A 210 17.00 -13.84 8.41
CA ILE A 210 17.54 -13.91 9.77
C ILE A 210 19.08 -14.06 9.64
N ILE A 211 19.79 -13.00 9.97
CA ILE A 211 21.25 -13.04 10.09
C ILE A 211 21.55 -13.63 11.46
N ARG A 212 21.89 -14.91 11.53
CA ARG A 212 22.21 -15.60 12.78
C ARG A 212 23.64 -15.33 13.27
N ASP A 213 24.53 -14.92 12.39
CA ASP A 213 25.94 -14.69 12.67
C ASP A 213 26.36 -13.31 12.20
N LEU A 214 26.47 -12.38 13.13
CA LEU A 214 27.03 -11.06 12.87
C LEU A 214 28.57 -11.09 12.73
N THR A 215 29.21 -12.23 13.04
CA THR A 215 30.66 -12.40 12.96
C THR A 215 31.15 -12.59 11.53
N THR A 216 30.28 -12.93 10.58
CA THR A 216 30.57 -13.05 9.14
C THR A 216 30.17 -11.82 8.33
N ALA A 217 29.81 -10.72 8.97
CA ALA A 217 29.79 -9.47 8.24
C ALA A 217 31.20 -9.28 7.66
N GLU A 218 31.31 -9.38 6.32
CA GLU A 218 32.54 -9.00 5.62
C GLU A 218 33.04 -7.73 6.29
N GLU A 219 34.34 -7.65 6.56
CA GLU A 219 34.98 -6.48 7.12
C GLU A 219 34.68 -5.28 6.21
N GLY A 220 33.46 -4.73 6.35
CA GLY A 220 33.07 -3.48 5.75
C GLY A 220 34.11 -2.47 6.18
N LYS A 221 34.58 -1.61 5.30
CA LYS A 221 35.61 -0.61 5.55
C LYS A 221 35.45 -0.06 6.95
N SER A 222 36.37 -0.40 7.84
CA SER A 222 36.34 -0.02 9.25
C SER A 222 36.14 1.49 9.35
N LEU A 223 35.19 1.93 10.17
CA LEU A 223 35.02 3.33 10.47
C LEU A 223 36.32 3.88 11.10
N THR A 224 36.77 4.99 10.60
CA THR A 224 38.02 5.63 11.02
C THR A 224 37.74 7.06 11.47
N GLU A 225 38.70 7.69 12.10
CA GLU A 225 38.65 9.11 12.47
C GLU A 225 38.39 10.08 11.28
N LYS A 226 38.65 9.60 10.05
CA LYS A 226 38.36 10.35 8.81
C LYS A 226 36.92 10.12 8.30
N SER A 227 36.19 9.20 8.87
CA SER A 227 34.79 8.93 8.48
C SER A 227 33.91 10.12 8.94
N VAL A 228 33.02 10.55 8.05
CA VAL A 228 32.06 11.63 8.30
C VAL A 228 30.65 11.13 8.13
N PHE A 229 29.85 11.29 9.18
CA PHE A 229 28.41 10.99 9.14
C PHE A 229 27.62 12.29 8.96
N LEU A 230 26.76 12.30 7.95
CA LEU A 230 25.73 13.33 7.81
C LEU A 230 24.44 12.79 8.45
N VAL A 231 23.98 13.42 9.53
CA VAL A 231 22.84 12.94 10.32
C VAL A 231 21.68 13.92 10.24
N SER A 232 20.60 13.51 9.61
CA SER A 232 19.35 14.26 9.60
C SER A 232 18.58 14.04 10.90
N GLY A 233 18.09 15.13 11.52
CA GLY A 233 17.38 15.07 12.80
C GLY A 233 18.29 14.80 14.01
N GLY A 234 19.63 14.89 13.87
CA GLY A 234 20.60 14.52 14.89
C GLY A 234 20.72 15.46 16.10
N ALA A 235 20.01 16.58 16.12
CA ALA A 235 20.15 17.58 17.17
C ALA A 235 19.26 17.35 18.41
N ARG A 236 18.26 16.46 18.34
CA ARG A 236 17.30 16.19 19.42
C ARG A 236 16.74 14.75 19.38
N GLY A 237 16.21 14.32 20.53
CA GLY A 237 15.48 13.04 20.66
C GLY A 237 16.35 11.82 20.44
N VAL A 238 15.74 10.73 20.01
CA VAL A 238 16.40 9.42 19.87
C VAL A 238 17.60 9.44 18.94
N THR A 239 17.52 10.21 17.84
CA THR A 239 18.64 10.32 16.90
C THR A 239 19.88 10.93 17.54
N ALA A 240 19.71 11.95 18.39
CA ALA A 240 20.82 12.55 19.12
C ALA A 240 21.51 11.55 20.06
N GLU A 241 20.72 10.77 20.82
CA GLU A 241 21.24 9.71 21.69
C GLU A 241 22.00 8.63 20.89
N CYS A 242 21.48 8.24 19.73
CA CYS A 242 22.15 7.30 18.84
C CYS A 242 23.49 7.84 18.34
N VAL A 243 23.55 9.14 17.98
CA VAL A 243 24.80 9.81 17.54
C VAL A 243 25.83 9.84 18.66
N VAL A 244 25.41 10.23 19.87
CA VAL A 244 26.30 10.25 21.06
C VAL A 244 26.85 8.84 21.29
N LYS A 245 25.98 7.83 21.28
CA LYS A 245 26.40 6.44 21.50
C LYS A 245 27.35 5.93 20.43
N LEU A 246 27.14 6.31 19.17
CA LEU A 246 28.06 5.97 18.08
C LEU A 246 29.42 6.68 18.25
N ALA A 247 29.41 7.97 18.63
CA ALA A 247 30.62 8.74 18.87
C ALA A 247 31.47 8.18 20.03
N GLU A 248 30.82 7.65 21.07
CA GLU A 248 31.52 6.99 22.18
C GLU A 248 32.22 5.68 21.75
N THR A 249 31.68 5.00 20.77
CA THR A 249 32.17 3.68 20.36
C THR A 249 33.15 3.72 19.18
N LYS A 250 33.05 4.76 18.35
CA LYS A 250 33.87 4.92 17.14
C LYS A 250 34.33 6.35 16.96
N PRO A 251 35.62 6.59 16.77
CA PRO A 251 36.16 7.94 16.53
C PRO A 251 35.79 8.39 15.10
N CYS A 252 34.70 9.11 14.96
CA CYS A 252 34.17 9.60 13.67
C CYS A 252 33.79 11.07 13.81
N ASN A 253 33.66 11.76 12.68
CA ASN A 253 33.14 13.12 12.61
C ASN A 253 31.63 13.09 12.26
N PHE A 254 30.87 14.04 12.79
CA PHE A 254 29.44 14.14 12.57
C PHE A 254 29.06 15.54 12.10
N ILE A 255 28.21 15.60 11.08
CA ILE A 255 27.53 16.82 10.66
C ILE A 255 26.03 16.59 10.97
N LEU A 256 25.51 17.38 11.92
CA LEU A 256 24.13 17.23 12.38
C LEU A 256 23.25 18.27 11.67
N LEU A 257 22.20 17.78 10.98
CA LEU A 257 21.16 18.61 10.42
C LEU A 257 19.92 18.50 11.31
N GLY A 258 19.44 19.64 11.80
CA GLY A 258 18.26 19.69 12.65
C GLY A 258 17.77 21.12 12.83
N ARG A 259 16.51 21.26 13.28
CA ARG A 259 15.92 22.52 13.73
C ARG A 259 16.11 22.69 15.23
#